data_b05d1da9017158151110826ea0c96faf
#
_entry.id   b05d1da9017158151110826ea0c96faf
#
_cell.length_a   1.000
_cell.length_b   1.000
_cell.length_c   1.000
_cell.angle_alpha   90.00
_cell.angle_beta   90.00
_cell.angle_gamma   90.00
#
_symmetry.space_group_name_H-M   'P 1'
#
loop_
_entity.id
_entity.type
_entity.pdbx_description
1 polymer ?
#
loop_
_entity_poly.entity_id
_entity_poly.type
_entity_poly.pdbx_seq_one_letter_code
_entity_poly.pdbx_strand_id
1 'polypeptide(L)'
;MKTIFKKIAAGLVLSSALLPAQAQEFRTSYFMQTSNFRHQMNPALIDAPYVSFPFMGNINVGATGNMGYKNFIYKLEGNPLYDQTTFMSPTVSASDFLGGLHDKNRADIYVNYNLFSVGFRGFKGMNVVELNLRSNTNITLPYELFEFMKTAGEKEFYQLHDIGARSQNYMELALGHSHRINDRLTVGAKAKFLFGVAYADFKVNQLNLTMNGDEWRVQGDARLKASVLKSEFDYEGPEKNAPDGRRRVKGLDDVSFGMPGFGMAFDLGASYKVMDDLTVSAGLTDLGFISWGKTKQASSAGDYTF
;
A
#
# COMPACT_ATOMS: atom_id res chain seq x y z
N MET A 1 -3.60 -41.33 -13.05
CA MET A 1 -4.03 -39.93 -13.20
C MET A 1 -4.72 -39.36 -11.97
N LYS A 2 -5.74 -39.98 -11.37
CA LYS A 2 -6.47 -39.45 -10.20
C LYS A 2 -5.59 -39.17 -8.95
N THR A 3 -4.51 -39.93 -8.74
CA THR A 3 -3.63 -39.80 -7.57
C THR A 3 -2.62 -38.65 -7.72
N ILE A 4 -2.19 -38.35 -8.93
CA ILE A 4 -1.28 -37.23 -9.24
C ILE A 4 -2.04 -35.91 -9.11
N PHE A 5 -3.29 -35.85 -9.59
CA PHE A 5 -4.15 -34.68 -9.41
C PHE A 5 -4.42 -34.35 -7.93
N LYS A 6 -4.63 -35.36 -7.09
CA LYS A 6 -4.81 -35.16 -5.65
C LYS A 6 -3.54 -34.63 -4.96
N LYS A 7 -2.36 -35.07 -5.39
CA LYS A 7 -1.07 -34.58 -4.83
C LYS A 7 -0.76 -33.17 -5.31
N ILE A 8 -1.08 -32.82 -6.57
CA ILE A 8 -0.92 -31.46 -7.10
C ILE A 8 -1.93 -30.52 -6.41
N ALA A 9 -3.18 -30.92 -6.23
CA ALA A 9 -4.18 -30.12 -5.53
C ALA A 9 -3.81 -29.92 -4.04
N ALA A 10 -3.32 -30.95 -3.35
CA ALA A 10 -2.84 -30.82 -1.98
C ALA A 10 -1.59 -29.92 -1.87
N GLY A 11 -0.66 -30.01 -2.84
CA GLY A 11 0.50 -29.13 -2.90
C GLY A 11 0.14 -27.65 -3.15
N LEU A 12 -0.83 -27.39 -4.01
CA LEU A 12 -1.37 -26.04 -4.27
C LEU A 12 -2.11 -25.46 -3.05
N VAL A 13 -2.85 -26.26 -2.31
CA VAL A 13 -3.54 -25.83 -1.09
C VAL A 13 -2.54 -25.55 0.03
N LEU A 14 -1.48 -26.34 0.18
CA LEU A 14 -0.42 -26.08 1.17
C LEU A 14 0.44 -24.86 0.81
N SER A 15 0.74 -24.62 -0.45
CA SER A 15 1.52 -23.46 -0.87
C SER A 15 0.73 -22.13 -0.75
N SER A 16 -0.59 -22.16 -0.90
CA SER A 16 -1.44 -20.98 -0.70
C SER A 16 -1.59 -20.58 0.77
N ALA A 17 -1.38 -21.51 1.70
CA ALA A 17 -1.39 -21.23 3.14
C ALA A 17 -0.13 -20.50 3.65
N LEU A 18 0.94 -20.48 2.85
CA LEU A 18 2.21 -19.84 3.21
C LEU A 18 2.39 -18.43 2.60
N LEU A 19 1.48 -18.00 1.75
CA LEU A 19 1.49 -16.63 1.24
C LEU A 19 0.71 -15.75 2.23
N PRO A 20 1.32 -14.69 2.80
CA PRO A 20 0.54 -13.71 3.54
C PRO A 20 -0.50 -13.14 2.58
N ALA A 21 -1.75 -13.47 2.83
CA ALA A 21 -2.87 -13.03 2.01
C ALA A 21 -3.04 -11.52 2.18
N GLN A 22 -2.39 -10.73 1.37
CA GLN A 22 -2.60 -9.29 1.28
C GLN A 22 -3.89 -8.89 0.55
N ALA A 23 -4.68 -9.87 0.13
CA ALA A 23 -5.96 -9.65 -0.53
C ALA A 23 -7.07 -9.38 0.50
N GLN A 24 -7.01 -8.23 1.19
CA GLN A 24 -8.11 -7.84 2.08
C GLN A 24 -9.15 -6.92 1.42
N GLU A 25 -8.90 -6.46 0.21
CA GLU A 25 -9.56 -5.31 -0.37
C GLU A 25 -11.06 -5.49 -0.66
N PHE A 26 -11.54 -6.69 -0.92
CA PHE A 26 -12.94 -6.90 -1.35
C PHE A 26 -13.58 -8.15 -0.78
N ARG A 27 -13.14 -8.62 0.37
CA ARG A 27 -13.60 -9.91 0.92
C ARG A 27 -15.11 -10.02 1.02
N THR A 28 -15.78 -9.00 1.53
CA THR A 28 -17.24 -9.01 1.67
C THR A 28 -17.92 -9.05 0.31
N SER A 29 -17.53 -8.19 -0.63
CA SER A 29 -18.13 -8.14 -1.97
C SER A 29 -17.87 -9.40 -2.79
N TYR A 30 -16.78 -10.12 -2.53
CA TYR A 30 -16.48 -11.39 -3.18
C TYR A 30 -17.56 -12.46 -2.93
N PHE A 31 -18.08 -12.52 -1.69
CA PHE A 31 -19.13 -13.48 -1.31
C PHE A 31 -20.55 -12.97 -1.63
N MET A 32 -20.71 -11.70 -1.97
CA MET A 32 -22.01 -11.13 -2.35
C MET A 32 -22.30 -11.43 -3.82
N GLN A 33 -23.15 -12.40 -4.11
CA GLN A 33 -23.50 -12.80 -5.48
C GLN A 33 -24.12 -11.66 -6.32
N THR A 34 -24.68 -10.65 -5.67
CA THR A 34 -25.25 -9.45 -6.29
C THR A 34 -24.21 -8.37 -6.60
N SER A 35 -22.97 -8.53 -6.14
CA SER A 35 -21.91 -7.56 -6.38
C SER A 35 -21.33 -7.70 -7.78
N ASN A 36 -21.38 -6.64 -8.57
CA ASN A 36 -20.77 -6.58 -9.89
C ASN A 36 -19.23 -6.55 -9.85
N PHE A 37 -18.62 -6.36 -8.67
CA PHE A 37 -17.17 -6.17 -8.51
C PHE A 37 -16.41 -7.41 -8.02
N ARG A 38 -17.05 -8.57 -7.94
CA ARG A 38 -16.43 -9.86 -7.55
C ARG A 38 -15.22 -10.21 -8.42
N HIS A 39 -15.27 -9.83 -9.68
CA HIS A 39 -14.20 -10.05 -10.65
C HIS A 39 -12.92 -9.27 -10.36
N GLN A 40 -12.92 -8.30 -9.43
CA GLN A 40 -11.73 -7.61 -9.00
C GLN A 40 -10.79 -8.53 -8.18
N MET A 41 -11.36 -9.55 -7.53
CA MET A 41 -10.58 -10.58 -6.84
C MET A 41 -10.40 -11.86 -7.65
N ASN A 42 -11.30 -12.14 -8.58
CA ASN A 42 -11.22 -13.32 -9.42
C ASN A 42 -11.88 -13.04 -10.79
N PRO A 43 -11.11 -12.86 -11.84
CA PRO A 43 -11.66 -12.52 -13.16
C PRO A 43 -12.59 -13.59 -13.77
N ALA A 44 -12.60 -14.83 -13.24
CA ALA A 44 -13.61 -15.81 -13.62
C ALA A 44 -15.04 -15.45 -13.17
N LEU A 45 -15.18 -14.46 -12.28
CA LEU A 45 -16.46 -14.01 -11.72
C LEU A 45 -16.99 -12.71 -12.38
N ILE A 46 -16.74 -12.53 -13.66
CA ILE A 46 -17.45 -11.54 -14.48
C ILE A 46 -18.79 -12.19 -14.88
N ASP A 47 -19.84 -11.96 -14.08
CA ASP A 47 -21.03 -12.80 -14.13
C ASP A 47 -22.16 -12.18 -14.97
N ALA A 48 -22.30 -10.85 -14.97
CA ALA A 48 -23.43 -10.16 -15.58
C ALA A 48 -23.02 -8.85 -16.27
N PRO A 49 -23.78 -8.40 -17.29
CA PRO A 49 -23.63 -7.06 -17.84
C PRO A 49 -23.99 -5.99 -16.81
N TYR A 50 -23.18 -4.93 -16.73
CA TYR A 50 -23.42 -3.79 -15.86
C TYR A 50 -22.70 -2.54 -16.37
N VAL A 51 -23.09 -1.39 -15.84
CA VAL A 51 -22.37 -0.12 -16.03
C VAL A 51 -22.25 0.54 -14.66
N SER A 52 -21.08 1.07 -14.38
CA SER A 52 -20.79 1.82 -13.17
C SER A 52 -20.05 3.11 -13.50
N PHE A 53 -20.47 4.22 -12.89
CA PHE A 53 -19.89 5.55 -13.03
C PHE A 53 -19.29 6.03 -11.71
N PRO A 54 -18.50 7.13 -11.71
CA PRO A 54 -18.05 7.77 -10.50
C PRO A 54 -19.19 8.00 -9.51
N PHE A 55 -18.94 7.81 -8.23
CA PHE A 55 -19.92 7.85 -7.11
C PHE A 55 -20.93 6.68 -7.06
N MET A 56 -21.12 5.95 -8.15
CA MET A 56 -21.88 4.69 -8.16
C MET A 56 -20.96 3.47 -8.23
N GLY A 57 -19.66 3.72 -8.42
CA GLY A 57 -18.63 2.70 -8.46
C GLY A 57 -18.17 2.26 -7.06
N ASN A 58 -17.31 1.28 -7.06
CA ASN A 58 -16.73 0.74 -5.84
C ASN A 58 -15.61 1.64 -5.30
N ILE A 59 -15.77 2.08 -4.07
CA ILE A 59 -14.70 2.76 -3.31
C ILE A 59 -14.31 1.83 -2.18
N ASN A 60 -13.03 1.50 -2.13
CA ASN A 60 -12.47 0.69 -1.07
C ASN A 60 -11.31 1.43 -0.42
N VAL A 61 -11.41 1.65 0.87
CA VAL A 61 -10.38 2.27 1.69
C VAL A 61 -10.07 1.33 2.83
N GLY A 62 -8.82 1.05 3.06
CA GLY A 62 -8.41 0.18 4.14
C GLY A 62 -7.03 0.49 4.66
N ALA A 63 -6.79 -0.03 5.85
CA ALA A 63 -5.50 -0.02 6.50
C ALA A 63 -5.22 -1.41 7.05
N THR A 64 -4.03 -1.92 6.80
CA THR A 64 -3.56 -3.20 7.34
C THR A 64 -2.18 -3.03 7.95
N GLY A 65 -1.74 -3.98 8.73
CA GLY A 65 -0.44 -3.91 9.37
C GLY A 65 -0.42 -4.62 10.72
N ASN A 66 0.64 -4.41 11.46
CA ASN A 66 0.79 -4.92 12.82
C ASN A 66 0.62 -3.82 13.88
N MET A 67 0.32 -2.59 13.45
CA MET A 67 -0.08 -1.49 14.33
C MET A 67 -1.59 -1.27 14.21
N GLY A 68 -2.24 -1.00 15.30
CA GLY A 68 -3.67 -0.71 15.34
C GLY A 68 -4.01 0.41 16.32
N TYR A 69 -5.24 0.88 16.27
CA TYR A 69 -5.76 1.92 17.17
C TYR A 69 -5.42 1.65 18.64
N LYS A 70 -5.56 0.41 19.09
CA LYS A 70 -5.28 -0.05 20.45
C LYS A 70 -3.84 0.17 20.92
N ASN A 71 -2.88 0.33 19.99
CA ASN A 71 -1.49 0.58 20.34
C ASN A 71 -1.25 2.06 20.71
N PHE A 72 -2.11 2.97 20.26
CA PHE A 72 -1.87 4.43 20.38
C PHE A 72 -2.88 5.15 21.24
N ILE A 73 -4.08 4.61 21.41
CA ILE A 73 -5.18 5.23 22.15
C ILE A 73 -5.56 4.33 23.32
N TYR A 74 -5.63 4.95 24.49
CA TYR A 74 -5.88 4.30 25.77
C TYR A 74 -7.11 4.91 26.43
N LYS A 75 -7.78 4.11 27.25
CA LYS A 75 -8.89 4.62 28.07
C LYS A 75 -8.33 5.50 29.19
N LEU A 76 -8.93 6.64 29.38
CA LEU A 76 -8.63 7.54 30.50
C LEU A 76 -9.74 7.42 31.53
N GLU A 77 -9.41 6.93 32.73
CA GLU A 77 -10.36 6.81 33.81
C GLU A 77 -10.43 8.10 34.65
N GLY A 78 -11.63 8.44 35.12
CA GLY A 78 -11.83 9.52 36.07
C GLY A 78 -11.92 10.94 35.49
N ASN A 79 -11.87 11.11 34.15
CA ASN A 79 -12.09 12.42 33.55
C ASN A 79 -13.50 12.52 32.95
N PRO A 80 -14.34 13.47 33.41
CA PRO A 80 -15.73 13.60 32.95
C PRO A 80 -15.86 14.17 31.53
N LEU A 81 -14.79 14.76 30.98
CA LEU A 81 -14.82 15.43 29.68
C LEU A 81 -14.18 14.58 28.58
N TYR A 82 -13.21 13.72 28.92
CA TYR A 82 -12.44 12.89 27.97
C TYR A 82 -12.29 11.48 28.54
N ASP A 83 -12.71 10.50 27.79
CA ASP A 83 -12.60 9.07 28.14
C ASP A 83 -11.41 8.38 27.48
N GLN A 84 -10.64 9.10 26.65
CA GLN A 84 -9.51 8.58 25.92
C GLN A 84 -8.29 9.48 25.99
N THR A 85 -7.11 8.87 25.95
CA THR A 85 -5.82 9.54 25.89
C THR A 85 -4.89 8.84 24.90
N THR A 86 -3.76 9.46 24.57
CA THR A 86 -2.76 8.88 23.67
C THR A 86 -1.63 8.21 24.46
N PHE A 87 -0.83 7.40 23.78
CA PHE A 87 0.37 6.80 24.34
C PHE A 87 1.37 7.81 24.91
N MET A 88 1.32 9.08 24.46
CA MET A 88 2.19 10.15 24.96
C MET A 88 1.79 10.65 26.37
N SER A 89 0.60 10.30 26.86
CA SER A 89 0.17 10.69 28.20
C SER A 89 1.08 10.11 29.27
N PRO A 90 1.40 10.90 30.31
CA PRO A 90 2.13 10.38 31.49
C PRO A 90 1.41 9.24 32.23
N THR A 91 0.08 9.13 32.05
CA THR A 91 -0.73 8.07 32.66
C THR A 91 -0.57 6.71 31.99
N VAL A 92 -0.01 6.67 30.78
CA VAL A 92 0.30 5.43 30.06
C VAL A 92 1.76 5.09 30.31
N SER A 93 2.03 3.93 30.89
CA SER A 93 3.40 3.51 31.17
C SER A 93 4.17 3.20 29.86
N ALA A 94 5.49 3.34 29.89
CA ALA A 94 6.34 2.94 28.76
C ALA A 94 6.19 1.44 28.45
N SER A 95 6.11 0.60 29.49
CA SER A 95 5.96 -0.84 29.34
C SER A 95 4.62 -1.24 28.66
N ASP A 96 3.52 -0.55 28.99
CA ASP A 96 2.22 -0.85 28.39
C ASP A 96 2.17 -0.45 26.91
N PHE A 97 2.75 0.69 26.58
CA PHE A 97 2.82 1.14 25.19
C PHE A 97 3.78 0.29 24.35
N LEU A 98 5.02 0.15 24.80
CA LEU A 98 6.07 -0.53 24.03
C LEU A 98 5.85 -2.03 23.96
N GLY A 99 5.24 -2.65 24.97
CA GLY A 99 4.91 -4.08 24.98
C GLY A 99 3.91 -4.49 23.92
N GLY A 100 3.15 -3.54 23.34
CA GLY A 100 2.21 -3.78 22.24
C GLY A 100 2.82 -3.63 20.85
N LEU A 101 4.11 -3.28 20.72
CA LEU A 101 4.80 -3.02 19.47
C LEU A 101 5.77 -4.15 19.09
N HIS A 102 6.17 -4.17 17.82
CA HIS A 102 7.13 -5.12 17.26
C HIS A 102 8.43 -4.40 16.89
N ASP A 103 9.50 -5.15 16.65
CA ASP A 103 10.78 -4.58 16.19
C ASP A 103 10.59 -3.75 14.90
N LYS A 104 9.74 -4.23 13.99
CA LYS A 104 9.31 -3.51 12.80
C LYS A 104 7.80 -3.36 12.79
N ASN A 105 7.36 -2.14 12.91
CA ASN A 105 5.95 -1.78 12.88
C ASN A 105 5.58 -1.31 11.49
N ARG A 106 4.50 -1.88 10.93
CA ARG A 106 4.07 -1.63 9.56
C ARG A 106 2.62 -1.19 9.52
N ALA A 107 2.36 -0.23 8.67
CA ALA A 107 1.02 0.18 8.27
C ALA A 107 0.96 0.30 6.75
N ASP A 108 0.01 -0.39 6.15
CA ASP A 108 -0.28 -0.34 4.72
C ASP A 108 -1.66 0.30 4.56
N ILE A 109 -1.71 1.44 3.91
CA ILE A 109 -2.93 2.19 3.66
C ILE A 109 -3.21 2.12 2.17
N TYR A 110 -4.43 1.77 1.80
CA TYR A 110 -4.81 1.70 0.41
C TYR A 110 -6.16 2.38 0.15
N VAL A 111 -6.26 2.95 -1.04
CA VAL A 111 -7.49 3.49 -1.61
C VAL A 111 -7.63 2.96 -3.03
N ASN A 112 -8.73 2.27 -3.30
CA ASN A 112 -9.10 1.83 -4.63
C ASN A 112 -10.44 2.45 -4.99
N TYR A 113 -10.47 3.23 -6.05
CA TYR A 113 -11.65 3.91 -6.52
C TYR A 113 -11.93 3.56 -7.97
N ASN A 114 -13.05 2.89 -8.22
CA ASN A 114 -13.53 2.62 -9.56
C ASN A 114 -14.17 3.88 -10.14
N LEU A 115 -13.50 4.48 -11.12
CA LEU A 115 -13.98 5.68 -11.82
C LEU A 115 -15.02 5.32 -12.87
N PHE A 116 -14.82 4.19 -13.55
CA PHE A 116 -15.72 3.71 -14.59
C PHE A 116 -15.55 2.21 -14.74
N SER A 117 -16.64 1.51 -14.96
CA SER A 117 -16.61 0.08 -15.27
C SER A 117 -17.81 -0.31 -16.11
N VAL A 118 -17.58 -1.11 -17.13
CA VAL A 118 -18.62 -1.70 -17.95
C VAL A 118 -18.37 -3.17 -18.18
N GLY A 119 -19.35 -3.99 -17.80
CA GLY A 119 -19.43 -5.41 -18.11
C GLY A 119 -20.38 -5.68 -19.24
N PHE A 120 -19.99 -6.47 -20.23
CA PHE A 120 -20.82 -6.79 -21.39
C PHE A 120 -20.58 -8.21 -21.91
N ARG A 121 -21.58 -8.77 -22.58
CA ARG A 121 -21.46 -10.06 -23.26
C ARG A 121 -20.80 -9.89 -24.62
N GLY A 122 -19.81 -10.73 -24.91
CA GLY A 122 -19.11 -10.75 -26.19
C GLY A 122 -18.06 -11.88 -26.22
N PHE A 123 -17.58 -12.22 -27.39
CA PHE A 123 -16.52 -13.23 -27.59
C PHE A 123 -16.79 -14.58 -26.92
N LYS A 124 -18.07 -15.00 -26.91
CA LYS A 124 -18.55 -16.23 -26.24
C LYS A 124 -18.36 -16.24 -24.72
N GLY A 125 -18.26 -15.08 -24.09
CA GLY A 125 -18.06 -14.94 -22.64
C GLY A 125 -18.54 -13.60 -22.14
N MET A 126 -18.09 -13.24 -20.96
CA MET A 126 -18.31 -11.95 -20.34
C MET A 126 -17.02 -11.14 -20.38
N ASN A 127 -17.13 -9.87 -20.68
CA ASN A 127 -16.02 -8.94 -20.75
C ASN A 127 -16.22 -7.79 -19.77
N VAL A 128 -15.12 -7.20 -19.33
CA VAL A 128 -15.14 -5.98 -18.52
C VAL A 128 -14.06 -5.01 -18.99
N VAL A 129 -14.43 -3.73 -19.00
CA VAL A 129 -13.48 -2.61 -19.14
C VAL A 129 -13.63 -1.75 -17.90
N GLU A 130 -12.53 -1.47 -17.23
CA GLU A 130 -12.51 -0.70 -15.99
C GLU A 130 -11.43 0.37 -16.03
N LEU A 131 -11.76 1.51 -15.45
CA LEU A 131 -10.81 2.56 -15.11
C LEU A 131 -10.85 2.76 -13.60
N ASN A 132 -9.71 2.51 -12.95
CA ASN A 132 -9.56 2.58 -11.51
C ASN A 132 -8.47 3.60 -11.13
N LEU A 133 -8.67 4.29 -10.02
CA LEU A 133 -7.61 5.04 -9.33
C LEU A 133 -7.15 4.20 -8.13
N ARG A 134 -5.85 3.97 -8.05
CA ARG A 134 -5.21 3.18 -7.00
C ARG A 134 -4.18 4.02 -6.26
N SER A 135 -4.25 3.97 -4.94
CA SER A 135 -3.28 4.59 -4.03
C SER A 135 -2.86 3.56 -2.99
N ASN A 136 -1.56 3.30 -2.90
CA ASN A 136 -0.99 2.37 -1.92
C ASN A 136 0.14 3.08 -1.19
N THR A 137 0.05 3.15 0.13
CA THR A 137 1.07 3.74 0.99
C THR A 137 1.51 2.72 2.03
N ASN A 138 2.79 2.38 2.03
CA ASN A 138 3.41 1.48 2.99
C ASN A 138 4.29 2.30 3.92
N ILE A 139 4.11 2.14 5.22
CA ILE A 139 4.88 2.80 6.26
C ILE A 139 5.56 1.74 7.11
N THR A 140 6.84 1.92 7.37
CA THR A 140 7.62 1.07 8.27
C THR A 140 8.28 1.96 9.32
N LEU A 141 8.07 1.64 10.59
CA LEU A 141 8.61 2.37 11.73
C LEU A 141 9.26 1.36 12.68
N PRO A 142 10.51 1.56 13.09
CA PRO A 142 11.19 0.68 14.02
C PRO A 142 10.69 0.89 15.45
N TYR A 143 10.89 -0.10 16.30
CA TYR A 143 10.56 -0.05 17.72
C TYR A 143 11.26 1.12 18.42
N GLU A 144 12.52 1.35 18.09
CA GLU A 144 13.39 2.37 18.71
C GLU A 144 12.85 3.79 18.50
N LEU A 145 12.11 4.04 17.41
CA LEU A 145 11.43 5.33 17.20
C LEU A 145 10.37 5.57 18.27
N PHE A 146 9.57 4.57 18.56
CA PHE A 146 8.51 4.65 19.58
C PHE A 146 9.10 4.68 20.99
N GLU A 147 10.17 3.93 21.23
CA GLU A 147 10.92 4.00 22.48
C GLU A 147 11.44 5.43 22.69
N PHE A 148 12.12 6.00 21.71
CA PHE A 148 12.57 7.38 21.79
C PHE A 148 11.43 8.35 22.05
N MET A 149 10.30 8.25 21.33
CA MET A 149 9.14 9.13 21.55
C MET A 149 8.58 9.04 22.96
N LYS A 150 8.63 7.88 23.58
CA LYS A 150 8.04 7.65 24.92
C LYS A 150 9.00 7.92 26.07
N THR A 151 10.30 7.65 25.87
CA THR A 151 11.33 7.66 26.91
C THR A 151 12.49 8.61 26.60
N ALA A 152 12.21 9.67 25.80
CA ALA A 152 13.26 10.65 25.47
C ALA A 152 13.87 11.26 26.75
N GLY A 153 15.20 11.20 26.85
CA GLY A 153 15.95 11.67 28.02
C GLY A 153 16.26 10.59 29.06
N GLU A 154 15.69 9.38 28.98
CA GLU A 154 16.04 8.28 29.86
C GLU A 154 17.35 7.59 29.45
N LYS A 155 17.71 7.68 28.16
CA LYS A 155 18.97 7.16 27.60
C LYS A 155 19.76 8.29 26.95
N GLU A 156 21.06 8.23 27.02
CA GLU A 156 21.95 9.19 26.34
C GLU A 156 22.05 8.93 24.83
N PHE A 157 21.74 7.74 24.37
CA PHE A 157 21.90 7.34 22.98
C PHE A 157 20.73 6.51 22.47
N TYR A 158 20.19 6.91 21.30
CA TYR A 158 19.20 6.17 20.54
C TYR A 158 19.69 5.98 19.11
N GLN A 159 19.57 4.75 18.61
CA GLN A 159 19.88 4.41 17.23
C GLN A 159 18.61 3.97 16.52
N LEU A 160 18.17 4.78 15.58
CA LEU A 160 16.99 4.50 14.77
C LEU A 160 17.41 4.09 13.36
N HIS A 161 16.82 3.03 12.87
CA HIS A 161 17.07 2.54 11.51
C HIS A 161 15.78 2.03 10.89
N ASP A 162 15.77 1.81 9.56
CA ASP A 162 14.61 1.24 8.87
C ASP A 162 13.31 2.09 8.97
N ILE A 163 13.40 3.42 9.15
CA ILE A 163 12.25 4.28 9.00
C ILE A 163 11.98 4.44 7.51
N GLY A 164 10.77 4.13 7.06
CA GLY A 164 10.43 4.23 5.66
C GLY A 164 8.96 4.53 5.41
N ALA A 165 8.71 5.25 4.33
CA ALA A 165 7.38 5.46 3.79
C ALA A 165 7.44 5.43 2.26
N ARG A 166 6.63 4.57 1.65
CA ARG A 166 6.51 4.47 0.20
C ARG A 166 5.07 4.67 -0.20
N SER A 167 4.82 5.59 -1.12
CA SER A 167 3.51 5.84 -1.69
C SER A 167 3.54 5.68 -3.20
N GLN A 168 2.55 4.98 -3.75
CA GLN A 168 2.35 4.77 -5.18
C GLN A 168 0.93 5.10 -5.55
N ASN A 169 0.75 6.02 -6.47
CA ASN A 169 -0.55 6.46 -6.94
C ASN A 169 -0.58 6.30 -8.47
N TYR A 170 -1.55 5.57 -8.97
CA TYR A 170 -1.64 5.28 -10.40
C TYR A 170 -3.08 5.08 -10.85
N MET A 171 -3.32 5.33 -12.14
CA MET A 171 -4.55 4.93 -12.83
C MET A 171 -4.34 3.55 -13.45
N GLU A 172 -5.36 2.73 -13.39
CA GLU A 172 -5.37 1.37 -13.96
C GLU A 172 -6.49 1.28 -14.98
N LEU A 173 -6.14 1.00 -16.23
CA LEU A 173 -7.08 0.57 -17.26
C LEU A 173 -7.03 -0.95 -17.35
N ALA A 174 -8.10 -1.62 -16.96
CA ALA A 174 -8.20 -3.07 -16.98
C ALA A 174 -9.18 -3.56 -18.05
N LEU A 175 -8.74 -4.57 -18.79
CA LEU A 175 -9.50 -5.28 -19.81
C LEU A 175 -9.62 -6.73 -19.39
N GLY A 176 -10.80 -7.20 -19.08
CA GLY A 176 -11.04 -8.54 -18.58
C GLY A 176 -11.96 -9.38 -19.46
N HIS A 177 -11.72 -10.68 -19.47
CA HIS A 177 -12.55 -11.68 -20.12
C HIS A 177 -12.74 -12.88 -19.22
N SER A 178 -13.99 -13.35 -19.12
CA SER A 178 -14.38 -14.58 -18.44
C SER A 178 -15.04 -15.51 -19.45
N HIS A 179 -14.58 -16.75 -19.50
CA HIS A 179 -15.05 -17.76 -20.43
C HIS A 179 -15.50 -19.02 -19.68
N ARG A 180 -16.72 -19.44 -19.97
CA ARG A 180 -17.26 -20.70 -19.46
C ARG A 180 -16.81 -21.85 -20.35
N ILE A 181 -15.88 -22.67 -19.85
CA ILE A 181 -15.34 -23.82 -20.57
C ILE A 181 -16.37 -24.95 -20.66
N ASN A 182 -17.09 -25.20 -19.57
CA ASN A 182 -18.19 -26.17 -19.49
C ASN A 182 -19.12 -25.78 -18.34
N ASP A 183 -20.13 -26.61 -18.06
CA ASP A 183 -21.13 -26.33 -17.02
C ASP A 183 -20.57 -26.21 -15.59
N ARG A 184 -19.33 -26.65 -15.38
CA ARG A 184 -18.69 -26.62 -14.07
C ARG A 184 -17.49 -25.69 -13.97
N LEU A 185 -16.81 -25.39 -15.08
CA LEU A 185 -15.56 -24.63 -15.09
C LEU A 185 -15.71 -23.32 -15.83
N THR A 186 -15.44 -22.24 -15.14
CA THR A 186 -15.25 -20.91 -15.69
C THR A 186 -13.83 -20.45 -15.43
N VAL A 187 -13.17 -19.88 -16.41
CA VAL A 187 -11.84 -19.27 -16.31
C VAL A 187 -11.93 -17.79 -16.69
N GLY A 188 -11.03 -16.99 -16.16
CA GLY A 188 -10.98 -15.57 -16.49
C GLY A 188 -9.56 -15.03 -16.46
N ALA A 189 -9.35 -13.97 -17.23
CA ALA A 189 -8.10 -13.23 -17.23
C ALA A 189 -8.38 -11.73 -17.37
N LYS A 190 -7.49 -10.90 -16.83
CA LYS A 190 -7.45 -9.45 -17.08
C LYS A 190 -6.05 -9.03 -17.48
N ALA A 191 -5.97 -8.12 -18.44
CA ALA A 191 -4.77 -7.35 -18.74
C ALA A 191 -4.98 -5.93 -18.18
N LYS A 192 -3.98 -5.41 -17.49
CA LYS A 192 -4.02 -4.11 -16.83
C LYS A 192 -2.88 -3.23 -17.35
N PHE A 193 -3.22 -2.03 -17.76
CA PHE A 193 -2.26 -0.97 -18.10
C PHE A 193 -2.23 0.02 -16.96
N LEU A 194 -1.05 0.25 -16.42
CA LEU A 194 -0.84 1.04 -15.20
C LEU A 194 -0.16 2.35 -15.57
N PHE A 195 -0.82 3.46 -15.28
CA PHE A 195 -0.36 4.81 -15.58
C PHE A 195 -0.02 5.51 -14.27
N GLY A 196 1.28 5.58 -13.94
CA GLY A 196 1.76 6.17 -12.70
C GLY A 196 1.49 7.67 -12.65
N VAL A 197 0.89 8.13 -11.57
CA VAL A 197 0.56 9.55 -11.33
C VAL A 197 1.57 10.17 -10.37
N ALA A 198 1.85 9.50 -9.26
CA ALA A 198 2.78 9.96 -8.25
C ALA A 198 3.44 8.79 -7.51
N TYR A 199 4.71 8.93 -7.27
CA TYR A 199 5.52 8.00 -6.48
C TYR A 199 6.39 8.77 -5.51
N ALA A 200 6.46 8.29 -4.27
CA ALA A 200 7.40 8.77 -3.27
C ALA A 200 7.97 7.58 -2.49
N ASP A 201 9.27 7.59 -2.23
CA ASP A 201 9.97 6.59 -1.42
C ASP A 201 10.93 7.34 -0.49
N PHE A 202 10.53 7.47 0.76
CA PHE A 202 11.32 8.05 1.83
C PHE A 202 11.94 6.94 2.65
N LYS A 203 13.24 7.05 2.94
CA LYS A 203 13.98 6.15 3.81
C LYS A 203 14.95 6.90 4.67
N VAL A 204 14.98 6.56 5.94
CA VAL A 204 16.09 6.86 6.84
C VAL A 204 16.88 5.58 7.03
N ASN A 205 18.12 5.57 6.51
CA ASN A 205 18.98 4.41 6.61
C ASN A 205 19.52 4.28 8.04
N GLN A 206 19.86 5.43 8.66
CA GLN A 206 20.37 5.51 10.01
C GLN A 206 20.09 6.91 10.59
N LEU A 207 19.69 6.94 11.85
CA LEU A 207 19.53 8.16 12.62
C LEU A 207 20.01 7.88 14.04
N ASN A 208 21.16 8.42 14.42
CA ASN A 208 21.72 8.35 15.75
C ASN A 208 21.43 9.64 16.49
N LEU A 209 20.87 9.54 17.67
CA LEU A 209 20.58 10.64 18.56
C LEU A 209 21.41 10.45 19.82
N THR A 210 22.32 11.38 20.10
CA THR A 210 23.07 11.43 21.35
C THR A 210 22.60 12.65 22.13
N MET A 211 22.15 12.41 23.36
CA MET A 211 21.64 13.44 24.25
C MET A 211 22.55 13.46 25.48
N ASN A 212 23.37 14.48 25.58
CA ASN A 212 24.35 14.61 26.68
C ASN A 212 24.16 15.97 27.37
N GLY A 213 23.39 15.95 28.44
CA GLY A 213 23.13 17.16 29.21
C GLY A 213 22.43 18.25 28.39
N ASP A 214 23.18 19.31 28.10
CA ASP A 214 22.66 20.49 27.38
C ASP A 214 22.85 20.42 25.87
N GLU A 215 23.44 19.35 25.34
CA GLU A 215 23.78 19.21 23.92
C GLU A 215 23.14 17.97 23.31
N TRP A 216 22.49 18.17 22.15
CA TRP A 216 21.95 17.10 21.33
C TRP A 216 22.75 16.98 20.05
N ARG A 217 23.28 15.79 19.78
CA ARG A 217 23.94 15.46 18.53
C ARG A 217 23.09 14.51 17.70
N VAL A 218 22.81 14.92 16.48
CA VAL A 218 22.00 14.16 15.53
C VAL A 218 22.84 13.81 14.32
N GLN A 219 23.11 12.53 14.15
CA GLN A 219 23.78 12.00 12.95
C GLN A 219 22.76 11.22 12.13
N GLY A 220 22.53 11.61 10.89
CA GLY A 220 21.52 10.97 10.07
C GLY A 220 21.91 10.80 8.62
N ASP A 221 21.35 9.77 8.01
CA ASP A 221 21.34 9.52 6.56
C ASP A 221 19.89 9.22 6.13
N ALA A 222 19.30 10.15 5.41
CA ALA A 222 17.96 10.05 4.89
C ALA A 222 17.94 10.27 3.38
N ARG A 223 17.02 9.61 2.70
CA ARG A 223 16.83 9.70 1.27
C ARG A 223 15.36 9.79 0.92
N LEU A 224 15.01 10.74 0.07
CA LEU A 224 13.71 10.84 -0.59
C LEU A 224 13.88 10.66 -2.09
N LYS A 225 13.15 9.72 -2.67
CA LYS A 225 12.94 9.61 -4.11
C LYS A 225 11.50 9.97 -4.41
N ALA A 226 11.28 10.83 -5.39
CA ALA A 226 9.95 11.21 -5.81
C ALA A 226 9.85 11.29 -7.34
N SER A 227 8.72 10.84 -7.86
CA SER A 227 8.34 10.96 -9.24
C SER A 227 6.89 11.45 -9.25
N VAL A 228 6.72 12.75 -9.44
CA VAL A 228 5.41 13.40 -9.38
C VAL A 228 5.28 14.23 -10.62
N LEU A 229 4.22 14.07 -11.37
CA LEU A 229 3.90 14.88 -12.55
C LEU A 229 5.15 15.34 -13.32
N LYS A 230 5.01 16.02 -14.39
CA LYS A 230 6.14 16.66 -15.07
C LYS A 230 6.44 17.98 -14.36
N SER A 231 7.22 17.94 -13.29
CA SER A 231 7.63 19.14 -12.54
C SER A 231 9.13 19.29 -12.54
N GLU A 232 9.59 20.51 -12.62
CA GLU A 232 10.98 20.86 -12.35
C GLU A 232 11.07 21.59 -11.01
N PHE A 233 12.19 21.41 -10.30
CA PHE A 233 12.42 22.16 -9.08
C PHE A 233 12.96 23.54 -9.46
N ASP A 234 12.31 24.58 -8.95
CA ASP A 234 12.90 25.92 -8.91
C ASP A 234 13.91 25.96 -7.76
N TYR A 235 15.12 26.41 -8.08
CA TYR A 235 16.20 26.52 -7.12
C TYR A 235 16.49 28.01 -6.85
N GLU A 236 16.69 28.36 -5.60
CA GLU A 236 17.31 29.62 -5.27
C GLU A 236 18.62 29.76 -6.05
N GLY A 237 18.92 30.98 -6.51
CA GLY A 237 20.11 31.29 -7.32
C GLY A 237 21.37 30.68 -6.68
N PRO A 238 22.52 30.73 -7.37
CA PRO A 238 23.73 30.12 -6.87
C PRO A 238 24.02 30.70 -5.48
N GLU A 239 23.81 29.86 -4.44
CA GLU A 239 24.27 30.25 -3.11
C GLU A 239 25.78 30.36 -3.16
N LYS A 240 26.26 31.60 -3.14
CA LYS A 240 27.69 31.92 -3.19
C LYS A 240 28.49 31.28 -2.06
N ASN A 241 27.81 30.65 -1.06
CA ASN A 241 28.41 30.20 0.19
C ASN A 241 28.04 28.77 0.62
N ALA A 242 27.39 27.96 -0.21
CA ALA A 242 27.23 26.53 0.13
C ALA A 242 28.54 25.81 -0.17
N PRO A 243 29.27 25.31 0.85
CA PRO A 243 30.60 24.71 0.66
C PRO A 243 30.61 23.50 -0.28
N ASP A 244 29.44 22.92 -0.51
CA ASP A 244 29.20 21.71 -1.28
C ASP A 244 28.39 21.91 -2.57
N GLY A 245 28.13 23.18 -2.94
CA GLY A 245 27.37 23.52 -4.15
C GLY A 245 25.88 23.17 -4.09
N ARG A 246 25.32 22.86 -2.92
CA ARG A 246 23.90 22.57 -2.75
C ARG A 246 23.08 23.83 -2.98
N ARG A 247 21.94 23.63 -3.63
CA ARG A 247 20.96 24.69 -3.84
C ARG A 247 19.71 24.38 -3.03
N ARG A 248 19.14 25.40 -2.42
CA ARG A 248 17.80 25.26 -1.82
C ARG A 248 16.74 25.15 -2.90
N VAL A 249 15.80 24.24 -2.71
CA VAL A 249 14.59 24.18 -3.52
C VAL A 249 13.66 25.29 -3.04
N LYS A 250 13.35 26.25 -3.93
CA LYS A 250 12.44 27.35 -3.66
C LYS A 250 10.98 26.95 -3.90
N GLY A 251 10.75 26.06 -4.88
CA GLY A 251 9.42 25.62 -5.25
C GLY A 251 9.45 24.58 -6.37
N LEU A 252 8.29 24.34 -6.93
CA LEU A 252 8.10 23.53 -8.12
C LEU A 252 7.75 24.47 -9.28
N ASP A 253 8.58 24.45 -10.34
CA ASP A 253 8.30 25.10 -11.60
C ASP A 253 7.64 24.12 -12.56
N ASP A 254 6.88 24.67 -13.51
CA ASP A 254 6.30 23.95 -14.65
C ASP A 254 5.62 22.62 -14.26
N VAL A 255 4.70 22.68 -13.32
CA VAL A 255 3.86 21.52 -12.99
C VAL A 255 2.92 21.27 -14.18
N SER A 256 3.29 20.36 -15.05
CA SER A 256 2.44 19.93 -16.16
C SER A 256 1.92 18.52 -15.92
N PHE A 257 0.70 18.26 -16.38
CA PHE A 257 0.13 16.90 -16.33
C PHE A 257 1.00 15.96 -17.17
N GLY A 258 1.55 14.96 -16.53
CA GLY A 258 2.34 13.92 -17.14
C GLY A 258 2.16 12.62 -16.36
N MET A 259 2.34 11.50 -17.03
CA MET A 259 2.36 10.20 -16.39
C MET A 259 3.82 9.78 -16.20
N PRO A 260 4.41 9.99 -15.01
CA PRO A 260 5.81 9.67 -14.77
C PRO A 260 6.07 8.17 -14.64
N GLY A 261 5.03 7.36 -14.58
CA GLY A 261 5.13 5.92 -14.48
C GLY A 261 4.28 5.20 -15.52
N PHE A 262 4.78 4.06 -16.00
CA PHE A 262 4.04 3.14 -16.83
C PHE A 262 4.34 1.70 -16.43
N GLY A 263 3.32 0.85 -16.50
CA GLY A 263 3.44 -0.56 -16.18
C GLY A 263 2.32 -1.40 -16.73
N MET A 264 2.44 -2.69 -16.48
CA MET A 264 1.43 -3.68 -16.88
C MET A 264 1.28 -4.69 -15.75
N ALA A 265 0.06 -5.21 -15.61
CA ALA A 265 -0.23 -6.32 -14.73
C ALA A 265 -1.24 -7.27 -15.36
N PHE A 266 -1.34 -8.48 -14.79
CA PHE A 266 -2.26 -9.51 -15.22
C PHE A 266 -2.96 -10.11 -14.02
N ASP A 267 -4.25 -10.42 -14.19
CA ASP A 267 -5.00 -11.24 -13.27
C ASP A 267 -5.42 -12.53 -13.97
N LEU A 268 -5.40 -13.61 -13.24
CA LEU A 268 -5.90 -14.92 -13.67
C LEU A 268 -6.88 -15.46 -12.64
N GLY A 269 -7.90 -16.17 -13.10
CA GLY A 269 -8.90 -16.72 -12.23
C GLY A 269 -9.55 -17.98 -12.76
N ALA A 270 -10.02 -18.79 -11.83
CA ALA A 270 -10.81 -19.96 -12.13
C ALA A 270 -11.91 -20.16 -11.07
N SER A 271 -13.03 -20.68 -11.50
CA SER A 271 -14.15 -21.05 -10.64
C SER A 271 -14.68 -22.42 -11.09
N TYR A 272 -14.74 -23.37 -10.16
CA TYR A 272 -15.17 -24.73 -10.44
C TYR A 272 -16.32 -25.16 -9.52
N LYS A 273 -17.45 -25.49 -10.11
CA LYS A 273 -18.62 -26.02 -9.43
C LYS A 273 -18.41 -27.50 -9.14
N VAL A 274 -18.12 -27.83 -7.90
CA VAL A 274 -17.86 -29.21 -7.47
C VAL A 274 -19.18 -30.01 -7.39
N MET A 275 -20.20 -29.38 -6.79
CA MET A 275 -21.57 -29.85 -6.68
C MET A 275 -22.53 -28.64 -6.70
N ASP A 276 -23.83 -28.87 -6.65
CA ASP A 276 -24.81 -27.77 -6.87
C ASP A 276 -24.70 -26.64 -5.84
N ASP A 277 -24.32 -26.95 -4.62
CA ASP A 277 -24.16 -26.04 -3.48
C ASP A 277 -22.71 -25.72 -3.13
N LEU A 278 -21.72 -26.29 -3.85
CA LEU A 278 -20.30 -26.07 -3.58
C LEU A 278 -19.54 -25.64 -4.83
N THR A 279 -19.02 -24.42 -4.78
CA THR A 279 -18.12 -23.87 -5.79
C THR A 279 -16.77 -23.53 -5.14
N VAL A 280 -15.69 -24.00 -5.73
CA VAL A 280 -14.31 -23.67 -5.35
C VAL A 280 -13.74 -22.73 -6.40
N SER A 281 -13.09 -21.67 -5.96
CA SER A 281 -12.48 -20.72 -6.86
C SER A 281 -11.10 -20.26 -6.40
N ALA A 282 -10.27 -19.88 -7.37
CA ALA A 282 -8.93 -19.34 -7.13
C ALA A 282 -8.70 -18.16 -8.05
N GLY A 283 -8.03 -17.14 -7.52
CA GLY A 283 -7.62 -15.94 -8.26
C GLY A 283 -6.18 -15.59 -7.92
N LEU A 284 -5.46 -15.12 -8.93
CA LEU A 284 -4.16 -14.47 -8.81
C LEU A 284 -4.31 -13.09 -9.42
N THR A 285 -4.11 -12.04 -8.63
CA THR A 285 -4.34 -10.65 -9.04
C THR A 285 -3.06 -9.83 -8.94
N ASP A 286 -2.99 -8.76 -9.75
CA ASP A 286 -1.94 -7.75 -9.72
C ASP A 286 -0.52 -8.29 -9.94
N LEU A 287 -0.39 -9.36 -10.76
CA LEU A 287 0.92 -9.86 -11.18
C LEU A 287 1.51 -8.91 -12.22
N GLY A 288 2.35 -7.98 -11.79
CA GLY A 288 2.88 -6.96 -12.68
C GLY A 288 3.91 -6.03 -12.05
N PHE A 289 4.17 -4.94 -12.76
CA PHE A 289 5.13 -3.92 -12.33
C PHE A 289 4.74 -2.54 -12.84
N ILE A 290 5.25 -1.50 -12.18
CA ILE A 290 5.26 -0.12 -12.67
C ILE A 290 6.71 0.35 -12.69
N SER A 291 7.14 0.89 -13.84
CA SER A 291 8.41 1.59 -13.97
C SER A 291 8.19 3.08 -13.81
N TRP A 292 8.92 3.69 -12.89
CA TRP A 292 8.83 5.11 -12.60
C TRP A 292 9.98 5.87 -13.25
N GLY A 293 9.65 6.73 -14.20
CA GLY A 293 10.60 7.63 -14.88
C GLY A 293 10.70 8.98 -14.19
N LYS A 294 11.69 9.78 -14.60
CA LYS A 294 11.91 11.16 -14.12
C LYS A 294 11.96 11.29 -12.59
N THR A 295 12.42 10.24 -11.92
CA THR A 295 12.56 10.21 -10.47
C THR A 295 13.63 11.20 -10.04
N LYS A 296 13.26 12.14 -9.18
CA LYS A 296 14.19 13.05 -8.50
C LYS A 296 14.56 12.48 -7.14
N GLN A 297 15.80 12.69 -6.73
CA GLN A 297 16.31 12.21 -5.44
C GLN A 297 16.88 13.37 -4.66
N ALA A 298 16.49 13.46 -3.40
CA ALA A 298 17.16 14.27 -2.39
C ALA A 298 17.74 13.35 -1.33
N SER A 299 18.90 13.67 -0.81
CA SER A 299 19.51 12.98 0.31
C SER A 299 20.04 14.00 1.31
N SER A 300 19.93 13.65 2.59
CA SER A 300 20.52 14.42 3.69
C SER A 300 21.38 13.46 4.50
N ALA A 301 22.67 13.64 4.45
CA ALA A 301 23.60 12.96 5.33
C ALA A 301 24.39 14.04 6.08
N GLY A 302 24.40 13.96 7.40
CA GLY A 302 25.03 15.00 8.20
C GLY A 302 25.14 14.64 9.67
N ASP A 303 25.92 15.47 10.35
CA ASP A 303 26.15 15.49 11.78
C ASP A 303 25.81 16.89 12.26
N TYR A 304 24.83 17.00 13.12
CA TYR A 304 24.29 18.27 13.60
C TYR A 304 24.32 18.27 15.13
N THR A 305 24.77 19.39 15.68
CA THR A 305 24.79 19.63 17.12
C THR A 305 23.86 20.77 17.45
N PHE A 306 23.01 20.62 18.46
CA PHE A 306 22.00 21.60 18.88
C PHE A 306 22.17 21.93 20.36
#